data_5cc91710627ea0ae597bd6789b82825e
#
_entry.id   5cc91710627ea0ae597bd6789b82825e
#
_cell.length_a   1.000
_cell.length_b   1.000
_cell.length_c   1.000
_cell.angle_alpha   90.00
_cell.angle_beta   90.00
_cell.angle_gamma   90.00
#
_symmetry.space_group_name_H-M   'P 1'
#
loop_
_entity.id
_entity.type
_entity.pdbx_description
1 polymer ?
#
loop_
_entity_poly.entity_id
_entity_poly.type
_entity_poly.pdbx_seq_one_letter_code
_entity_poly.pdbx_strand_id
1 'polypeptide(L)'
;MACSPGITRNQQLLHTQKRMGEHFTPNQLLGRTHTIGCVAVEITQKCNLDCTLCYLSEHSQAVRDIPIQEVFKRLDNVFRHYGPGTSVQITGGDPTLRKRSELIEIVEYANKLGLHTALFTNGIAASRDLLASLAKVGLNDVAFHVDTTQERKGFPDEASLNAIREEYIERAKGLGLMIIFNTTVHTDNFKELPMLVDFFVQHADAVSFASFQLQAETGRGEWGARADVIDPVTVKAAIEKTISKALPWEKVRIGHNDCHSYMPTLVADKQVYSVVDDAHLFAQFIEDFKHIQTTRQHGTAQIIWDYSKALLARPKWIWKLAKATSLKLFEMRSSLFKSKGRVHKLSFFVQNFMDANALQQDRIDACSFMVMTADGPISMCKHNAERDEHILKPLTYTDRHGQKKQYQLLGERYKQNNVIPIREIPDTATPSSLSANALSTNGKRHHPAKSV
;
A
#
# COMPACT_ATOMS: atom_id res chain seq x y z
N MET A 1 -16.13 21.71 -8.29
CA MET A 1 -16.66 21.17 -9.56
C MET A 1 -17.55 20.00 -9.21
N ALA A 2 -18.81 20.00 -9.65
CA ALA A 2 -19.73 18.90 -9.41
C ALA A 2 -19.19 17.66 -10.13
N CYS A 3 -18.99 16.56 -9.39
CA CYS A 3 -18.70 15.27 -10.00
C CYS A 3 -19.84 14.93 -10.97
N SER A 4 -19.48 14.45 -12.16
CA SER A 4 -20.46 13.83 -13.07
C SER A 4 -21.26 12.79 -12.28
N PRO A 5 -22.54 12.50 -12.60
CA PRO A 5 -23.35 11.54 -11.88
C PRO A 5 -22.65 10.18 -11.94
N GLY A 6 -21.84 9.91 -10.93
CA GLY A 6 -21.04 8.71 -10.81
C GLY A 6 -21.89 7.57 -10.26
N ILE A 7 -21.46 6.38 -10.54
CA ILE A 7 -21.89 5.11 -9.97
C ILE A 7 -22.03 5.27 -8.46
N THR A 8 -23.18 4.92 -7.89
CA THR A 8 -23.40 5.01 -6.44
C THR A 8 -22.45 4.08 -5.67
N ARG A 9 -22.19 4.38 -4.37
CA ARG A 9 -21.37 3.50 -3.52
C ARG A 9 -21.85 2.04 -3.54
N ASN A 10 -23.16 1.82 -3.55
CA ASN A 10 -23.72 0.47 -3.61
C ASN A 10 -23.35 -0.22 -4.93
N GLN A 11 -23.38 0.49 -6.04
CA GLN A 11 -22.93 -0.06 -7.33
C GLN A 11 -21.45 -0.34 -7.35
N GLN A 12 -20.61 0.52 -6.74
CA GLN A 12 -19.17 0.28 -6.58
C GLN A 12 -18.88 -0.98 -5.75
N LEU A 13 -19.59 -1.15 -4.63
CA LEU A 13 -19.48 -2.35 -3.78
C LEU A 13 -19.91 -3.61 -4.53
N LEU A 14 -21.04 -3.57 -5.27
CA LEU A 14 -21.51 -4.68 -6.09
C LEU A 14 -20.51 -5.05 -7.20
N HIS A 15 -19.90 -4.05 -7.85
CA HIS A 15 -18.85 -4.28 -8.83
C HIS A 15 -17.66 -5.00 -8.19
N THR A 16 -17.25 -4.57 -7.00
CA THR A 16 -16.16 -5.21 -6.24
C THR A 16 -16.53 -6.64 -5.85
N GLN A 17 -17.77 -6.90 -5.41
CA GLN A 17 -18.24 -8.27 -5.12
C GLN A 17 -18.10 -9.19 -6.33
N LYS A 18 -18.56 -8.73 -7.49
CA LYS A 18 -18.46 -9.49 -8.75
C LYS A 18 -16.99 -9.79 -9.09
N ARG A 19 -16.11 -8.81 -8.91
CA ARG A 19 -14.68 -8.95 -9.17
C ARG A 19 -14.00 -9.92 -8.20
N MET A 20 -14.45 -9.99 -6.94
CA MET A 20 -13.95 -10.94 -5.96
C MET A 20 -14.35 -12.39 -6.25
N GLY A 21 -15.43 -12.64 -6.99
CA GLY A 21 -15.87 -13.99 -7.33
C GLY A 21 -15.99 -14.89 -6.09
N GLU A 22 -15.34 -16.05 -6.14
CA GLU A 22 -15.31 -17.02 -5.04
C GLU A 22 -14.58 -16.52 -3.76
N HIS A 23 -13.72 -15.50 -3.89
CA HIS A 23 -13.04 -14.87 -2.76
C HIS A 23 -13.96 -13.93 -1.96
N PHE A 24 -15.22 -13.73 -2.37
CA PHE A 24 -16.21 -12.95 -1.63
C PHE A 24 -16.80 -13.75 -0.46
N THR A 25 -15.97 -14.14 0.49
CA THR A 25 -16.33 -14.88 1.70
C THR A 25 -17.04 -13.98 2.73
N PRO A 26 -17.76 -14.54 3.73
CA PRO A 26 -18.47 -13.75 4.75
C PRO A 26 -17.62 -12.73 5.51
N ASN A 27 -16.34 -13.01 5.71
CA ASN A 27 -15.36 -12.17 6.41
C ASN A 27 -14.51 -11.27 5.50
N GLN A 28 -14.86 -11.18 4.19
CA GLN A 28 -14.21 -10.31 3.22
C GLN A 28 -14.66 -8.87 3.41
N LEU A 29 -13.69 -7.95 3.58
CA LEU A 29 -13.95 -6.51 3.71
C LEU A 29 -14.28 -5.86 2.36
N LEU A 30 -13.61 -6.31 1.27
CA LEU A 30 -13.86 -5.77 -0.06
C LEU A 30 -15.24 -6.18 -0.57
N GLY A 31 -15.96 -5.23 -1.13
CA GLY A 31 -17.33 -5.41 -1.58
C GLY A 31 -18.38 -5.32 -0.47
N ARG A 32 -17.99 -5.18 0.82
CA ARG A 32 -18.89 -4.89 1.95
C ARG A 32 -18.66 -3.51 2.52
N THR A 33 -17.50 -3.29 3.10
CA THR A 33 -17.13 -2.03 3.74
C THR A 33 -16.21 -1.17 2.88
N HIS A 34 -15.44 -1.78 1.99
CA HIS A 34 -14.48 -1.13 1.12
C HIS A 34 -14.68 -1.56 -0.34
N THR A 35 -14.54 -0.60 -1.24
CA THR A 35 -14.59 -0.83 -2.70
C THR A 35 -13.27 -1.33 -3.26
N ILE A 36 -12.17 -1.00 -2.57
CA ILE A 36 -10.80 -1.41 -2.89
C ILE A 36 -9.95 -1.37 -1.62
N GLY A 37 -8.83 -2.06 -1.57
CA GLY A 37 -7.86 -1.98 -0.47
C GLY A 37 -7.07 -0.68 -0.54
N CYS A 38 -6.38 -0.44 -1.66
CA CYS A 38 -5.74 0.84 -1.95
C CYS A 38 -5.51 1.05 -3.45
N VAL A 39 -5.23 2.31 -3.82
CA VAL A 39 -4.86 2.69 -5.19
C VAL A 39 -3.57 3.50 -5.16
N ALA A 40 -2.54 3.02 -5.84
CA ALA A 40 -1.31 3.78 -6.04
C ALA A 40 -1.50 4.83 -7.14
N VAL A 41 -1.05 6.04 -6.88
CA VAL A 41 -0.92 7.12 -7.85
C VAL A 41 0.57 7.50 -7.90
N GLU A 42 1.24 7.05 -8.95
CA GLU A 42 2.65 7.34 -9.17
C GLU A 42 2.80 8.76 -9.71
N ILE A 43 3.44 9.63 -8.92
CA ILE A 43 3.59 11.05 -9.26
C ILE A 43 4.97 11.39 -9.83
N THR A 44 5.94 10.49 -9.65
CA THR A 44 7.28 10.56 -10.20
C THR A 44 7.82 9.15 -10.42
N GLN A 45 8.73 8.98 -11.36
CA GLN A 45 9.47 7.73 -11.53
C GLN A 45 10.91 7.82 -10.96
N LYS A 46 11.33 9.01 -10.52
CA LYS A 46 12.67 9.24 -9.98
C LYS A 46 12.79 8.72 -8.56
N CYS A 47 13.93 8.13 -8.24
CA CYS A 47 14.29 7.69 -6.90
C CYS A 47 15.73 8.07 -6.59
N ASN A 48 16.03 8.33 -5.32
CA ASN A 48 17.38 8.59 -4.82
C ASN A 48 18.07 7.34 -4.24
N LEU A 49 17.47 6.17 -4.44
CA LEU A 49 18.03 4.85 -4.12
C LEU A 49 17.99 3.94 -5.35
N ASP A 50 18.88 2.97 -5.37
CA ASP A 50 18.95 1.90 -6.37
C ASP A 50 18.90 0.56 -5.66
N CYS A 51 17.72 0.22 -5.14
CA CYS A 51 17.50 -0.98 -4.35
C CYS A 51 17.71 -2.24 -5.18
N THR A 52 18.30 -3.28 -4.57
CA THR A 52 18.53 -4.58 -5.23
C THR A 52 17.25 -5.30 -5.64
N LEU A 53 16.17 -5.10 -4.89
CA LEU A 53 14.83 -5.55 -5.25
C LEU A 53 13.93 -4.32 -5.48
N CYS A 54 13.78 -3.89 -6.72
CA CYS A 54 13.09 -2.66 -7.06
C CYS A 54 12.12 -2.87 -8.23
N TYR A 55 10.86 -2.54 -8.04
CA TYR A 55 9.82 -2.65 -9.07
C TYR A 55 9.90 -1.56 -10.16
N LEU A 56 10.74 -0.53 -9.97
CA LEU A 56 10.91 0.51 -10.99
C LEU A 56 11.59 -0.05 -12.25
N SER A 57 11.28 0.56 -13.39
CA SER A 57 11.95 0.29 -14.65
C SER A 57 13.39 0.81 -14.66
N GLU A 58 14.24 0.21 -15.46
CA GLU A 58 15.58 0.73 -15.77
C GLU A 58 15.53 2.15 -16.37
N HIS A 59 14.43 2.50 -17.02
CA HIS A 59 14.20 3.81 -17.64
C HIS A 59 13.70 4.87 -16.64
N SER A 60 13.34 4.49 -15.41
CA SER A 60 12.65 5.34 -14.45
C SER A 60 13.35 6.68 -14.18
N GLN A 61 14.70 6.69 -14.11
CA GLN A 61 15.47 7.92 -13.88
C GLN A 61 15.40 8.92 -15.05
N ALA A 62 15.16 8.43 -16.28
CA ALA A 62 15.03 9.25 -17.47
C ALA A 62 13.61 9.79 -17.69
N VAL A 63 12.62 9.20 -17.00
CA VAL A 63 11.21 9.59 -17.10
C VAL A 63 10.99 10.92 -16.38
N ARG A 64 10.38 11.86 -17.08
CA ARG A 64 9.99 13.16 -16.53
C ARG A 64 8.75 13.01 -15.67
N ASP A 65 8.64 13.84 -14.64
CA ASP A 65 7.43 13.89 -13.82
C ASP A 65 6.21 14.24 -14.68
N ILE A 66 5.13 13.49 -14.51
CA ILE A 66 3.88 13.76 -15.23
C ILE A 66 3.31 15.13 -14.83
N PRO A 67 2.64 15.85 -15.76
CA PRO A 67 2.01 17.13 -15.44
C PRO A 67 1.06 17.00 -14.25
N ILE A 68 1.04 18.01 -13.38
CA ILE A 68 0.19 17.97 -12.18
C ILE A 68 -1.30 17.81 -12.51
N GLN A 69 -1.74 18.30 -13.66
CA GLN A 69 -3.11 18.14 -14.16
C GLN A 69 -3.44 16.68 -14.45
N GLU A 70 -2.46 15.90 -14.94
CA GLU A 70 -2.63 14.46 -15.12
C GLU A 70 -2.70 13.74 -13.77
N VAL A 71 -1.92 14.17 -12.76
CA VAL A 71 -2.04 13.64 -11.39
C VAL A 71 -3.45 13.89 -10.85
N PHE A 72 -3.98 15.10 -10.99
CA PHE A 72 -5.35 15.44 -10.55
C PHE A 72 -6.39 14.60 -11.28
N LYS A 73 -6.26 14.41 -12.60
CA LYS A 73 -7.14 13.53 -13.38
C LYS A 73 -7.10 12.09 -12.86
N ARG A 74 -5.92 11.57 -12.49
CA ARG A 74 -5.80 10.23 -11.88
C ARG A 74 -6.49 10.17 -10.53
N LEU A 75 -6.37 11.18 -9.68
CA LEU A 75 -7.08 11.27 -8.40
C LEU A 75 -8.60 11.34 -8.60
N ASP A 76 -9.09 12.14 -9.57
CA ASP A 76 -10.51 12.16 -9.96
C ASP A 76 -10.99 10.78 -10.41
N ASN A 77 -10.15 10.04 -11.16
CA ASN A 77 -10.47 8.69 -11.59
C ASN A 77 -10.53 7.72 -10.41
N VAL A 78 -9.62 7.83 -9.44
CA VAL A 78 -9.72 7.05 -8.18
C VAL A 78 -11.05 7.30 -7.51
N PHE A 79 -11.42 8.56 -7.32
CA PHE A 79 -12.69 8.92 -6.69
C PHE A 79 -13.90 8.39 -7.49
N ARG A 80 -13.88 8.51 -8.82
CA ARG A 80 -14.97 8.01 -9.68
C ARG A 80 -15.13 6.49 -9.61
N HIS A 81 -14.03 5.74 -9.61
CA HIS A 81 -14.07 4.28 -9.59
C HIS A 81 -14.41 3.70 -8.20
N TYR A 82 -13.90 4.32 -7.13
CA TYR A 82 -13.89 3.69 -5.81
C TYR A 82 -14.59 4.50 -4.72
N GLY A 83 -14.86 5.77 -4.96
CA GLY A 83 -15.59 6.64 -4.05
C GLY A 83 -14.75 7.30 -2.95
N PRO A 84 -15.41 8.09 -2.07
CA PRO A 84 -14.75 8.74 -0.96
C PRO A 84 -14.23 7.74 0.07
N GLY A 85 -13.21 8.15 0.82
CA GLY A 85 -12.53 7.32 1.82
C GLY A 85 -11.61 6.26 1.23
N THR A 86 -11.47 6.20 -0.11
CA THR A 86 -10.52 5.29 -0.76
C THR A 86 -9.10 5.64 -0.35
N SER A 87 -8.35 4.62 0.07
CA SER A 87 -6.92 4.76 0.39
C SER A 87 -6.11 4.98 -0.88
N VAL A 88 -5.36 6.07 -0.94
CA VAL A 88 -4.49 6.45 -2.05
C VAL A 88 -3.05 6.49 -1.57
N GLN A 89 -2.21 5.68 -2.21
CA GLN A 89 -0.76 5.73 -2.04
C GLN A 89 -0.17 6.77 -3.00
N ILE A 90 0.31 7.89 -2.50
CA ILE A 90 1.13 8.83 -3.24
C ILE A 90 2.54 8.26 -3.30
N THR A 91 2.95 7.82 -4.47
CA THR A 91 4.13 6.96 -4.66
C THR A 91 4.78 7.16 -6.04
N GLY A 92 5.53 6.18 -6.50
CA GLY A 92 6.29 6.11 -7.73
C GLY A 92 7.71 5.62 -7.44
N GLY A 93 8.74 6.39 -7.80
CA GLY A 93 10.08 6.23 -7.24
C GLY A 93 10.08 6.70 -5.78
N ASP A 94 10.60 7.89 -5.51
CA ASP A 94 10.34 8.53 -4.21
C ASP A 94 9.58 9.85 -4.41
N PRO A 95 8.32 9.96 -3.96
CA PRO A 95 7.47 11.12 -4.19
C PRO A 95 8.01 12.41 -3.53
N THR A 96 8.90 12.30 -2.55
CA THR A 96 9.53 13.46 -1.90
C THR A 96 10.53 14.18 -2.81
N LEU A 97 10.93 13.56 -3.92
CA LEU A 97 11.79 14.16 -4.94
C LEU A 97 11.02 15.06 -5.91
N ARG A 98 9.70 14.97 -5.94
CA ARG A 98 8.87 15.90 -6.70
C ARG A 98 8.94 17.28 -6.04
N LYS A 99 8.76 18.33 -6.85
CA LYS A 99 8.75 19.72 -6.34
C LYS A 99 7.80 19.83 -5.13
N ARG A 100 8.33 20.30 -3.98
CA ARG A 100 7.62 20.36 -2.71
C ARG A 100 6.23 21.02 -2.81
N SER A 101 6.13 22.15 -3.53
CA SER A 101 4.85 22.84 -3.71
C SER A 101 3.83 21.99 -4.45
N GLU A 102 4.25 21.19 -5.45
CA GLU A 102 3.37 20.28 -6.18
C GLU A 102 2.95 19.08 -5.33
N LEU A 103 3.88 18.52 -4.51
CA LEU A 103 3.54 17.42 -3.60
C LEU A 103 2.48 17.87 -2.58
N ILE A 104 2.61 19.08 -2.02
CA ILE A 104 1.62 19.67 -1.10
C ILE A 104 0.28 19.87 -1.83
N GLU A 105 0.28 20.42 -3.05
CA GLU A 105 -0.94 20.64 -3.85
C GLU A 105 -1.64 19.32 -4.20
N ILE A 106 -0.88 18.25 -4.49
CA ILE A 106 -1.42 16.92 -4.78
C ILE A 106 -2.13 16.34 -3.55
N VAL A 107 -1.50 16.39 -2.38
CA VAL A 107 -2.10 15.89 -1.14
C VAL A 107 -3.35 16.70 -0.77
N GLU A 108 -3.28 18.02 -0.87
CA GLU A 108 -4.43 18.89 -0.62
C GLU A 108 -5.60 18.59 -1.56
N TYR A 109 -5.31 18.38 -2.86
CA TYR A 109 -6.32 18.03 -3.85
C TYR A 109 -7.00 16.69 -3.54
N ALA A 110 -6.20 15.65 -3.22
CA ALA A 110 -6.72 14.35 -2.84
C ALA A 110 -7.59 14.42 -1.57
N ASN A 111 -7.17 15.22 -0.58
CA ASN A 111 -7.96 15.43 0.64
C ASN A 111 -9.29 16.16 0.34
N LYS A 112 -9.31 17.16 -0.55
CA LYS A 112 -10.54 17.86 -0.99
C LYS A 112 -11.52 16.92 -1.71
N LEU A 113 -11.02 15.90 -2.41
CA LEU A 113 -11.84 14.83 -3.00
C LEU A 113 -12.40 13.85 -1.97
N GLY A 114 -11.93 13.89 -0.75
CA GLY A 114 -12.35 12.95 0.27
C GLY A 114 -11.59 11.63 0.25
N LEU A 115 -10.41 11.58 -0.36
CA LEU A 115 -9.56 10.41 -0.40
C LEU A 115 -8.70 10.32 0.88
N HIS A 116 -8.37 9.10 1.30
CA HIS A 116 -7.45 8.85 2.41
C HIS A 116 -6.04 8.72 1.87
N THR A 117 -5.18 9.70 2.12
CA THR A 117 -3.85 9.79 1.51
C THR A 117 -2.75 9.21 2.39
N ALA A 118 -1.88 8.40 1.80
CA ALA A 118 -0.67 7.86 2.41
C ALA A 118 0.55 8.21 1.54
N LEU A 119 1.59 8.80 2.12
CA LEU A 119 2.87 9.04 1.46
C LEU A 119 3.75 7.80 1.58
N PHE A 120 4.13 7.19 0.46
CA PHE A 120 5.04 6.04 0.42
C PHE A 120 6.43 6.53 0.01
N THR A 121 7.41 6.44 0.91
CA THR A 121 8.74 7.02 0.71
C THR A 121 9.83 6.15 1.35
N ASN A 122 11.05 6.22 0.84
CA ASN A 122 12.23 5.66 1.50
C ASN A 122 12.69 6.50 2.71
N GLY A 123 12.07 7.64 2.94
CA GLY A 123 12.26 8.50 4.10
C GLY A 123 13.47 9.45 4.05
N ILE A 124 14.41 9.29 3.11
CA ILE A 124 15.64 10.09 3.09
C ILE A 124 15.33 11.58 3.01
N ALA A 125 14.47 12.01 2.08
CA ALA A 125 14.09 13.40 1.91
C ALA A 125 12.80 13.79 2.66
N ALA A 126 12.17 12.86 3.41
CA ALA A 126 10.97 13.10 4.21
C ALA A 126 11.33 13.77 5.55
N SER A 127 11.73 15.03 5.52
CA SER A 127 12.03 15.80 6.73
C SER A 127 10.77 16.05 7.57
N ARG A 128 10.95 16.30 8.89
CA ARG A 128 9.83 16.65 9.78
C ARG A 128 9.04 17.86 9.26
N ASP A 129 9.72 18.89 8.73
CA ASP A 129 9.07 20.07 8.18
C ASP A 129 8.22 19.75 6.93
N LEU A 130 8.71 18.88 6.03
CA LEU A 130 7.90 18.40 4.90
C LEU A 130 6.68 17.62 5.39
N LEU A 131 6.87 16.66 6.31
CA LEU A 131 5.77 15.85 6.86
C LEU A 131 4.73 16.72 7.59
N ALA A 132 5.16 17.72 8.36
CA ALA A 132 4.27 18.68 9.02
C ALA A 132 3.47 19.50 8.00
N SER A 133 4.12 19.94 6.92
CA SER A 133 3.44 20.67 5.83
C SER A 133 2.38 19.81 5.14
N LEU A 134 2.68 18.53 4.90
CA LEU A 134 1.75 17.58 4.30
C LEU A 134 0.60 17.21 5.25
N ALA A 135 0.89 17.00 6.54
CA ALA A 135 -0.13 16.75 7.55
C ALA A 135 -1.13 17.92 7.66
N LYS A 136 -0.63 19.17 7.57
CA LYS A 136 -1.47 20.37 7.61
C LYS A 136 -2.48 20.43 6.46
N VAL A 137 -2.15 19.90 5.28
CA VAL A 137 -3.06 19.86 4.12
C VAL A 137 -3.85 18.56 3.99
N GLY A 138 -3.75 17.68 4.99
CA GLY A 138 -4.61 16.50 5.13
C GLY A 138 -3.96 15.18 4.76
N LEU A 139 -2.62 15.07 4.76
CA LEU A 139 -1.97 13.76 4.72
C LEU A 139 -2.40 12.94 5.94
N ASN A 140 -2.82 11.69 5.73
CA ASN A 140 -3.29 10.82 6.79
C ASN A 140 -2.19 9.89 7.33
N ASP A 141 -1.42 9.29 6.42
CA ASP A 141 -0.46 8.25 6.75
C ASP A 141 0.89 8.54 6.10
N VAL A 142 1.97 8.12 6.75
CA VAL A 142 3.29 8.02 6.14
C VAL A 142 3.77 6.58 6.22
N ALA A 143 4.14 6.01 5.08
CA ALA A 143 4.68 4.67 4.94
C ALA A 143 6.16 4.75 4.56
N PHE A 144 7.01 4.44 5.51
CA PHE A 144 8.44 4.37 5.30
C PHE A 144 8.84 2.98 4.82
N HIS A 145 9.53 2.92 3.70
CA HIS A 145 10.16 1.69 3.24
C HIS A 145 11.61 1.67 3.74
N VAL A 146 11.93 0.74 4.62
CA VAL A 146 13.26 0.59 5.20
C VAL A 146 13.59 -0.89 5.31
N ASP A 147 14.58 -1.33 4.54
CA ASP A 147 15.11 -2.69 4.58
C ASP A 147 16.52 -2.76 3.93
N THR A 148 17.12 -3.93 4.02
CA THR A 148 18.48 -4.18 3.53
C THR A 148 18.61 -4.14 2.01
N THR A 149 17.52 -4.25 1.24
CA THR A 149 17.55 -4.09 -0.23
C THR A 149 18.01 -2.70 -0.67
N GLN A 150 17.94 -1.73 0.23
CA GLN A 150 18.34 -0.35 0.00
C GLN A 150 19.85 -0.11 0.04
N GLU A 151 20.64 -1.11 0.49
CA GLU A 151 22.10 -1.07 0.59
C GLU A 151 22.65 0.23 1.20
N ARG A 152 22.03 0.70 2.29
CA ARG A 152 22.43 1.96 2.93
C ARG A 152 23.81 1.84 3.55
N LYS A 153 24.70 2.73 3.17
CA LYS A 153 26.08 2.75 3.66
C LYS A 153 26.13 2.83 5.20
N GLY A 154 26.80 1.87 5.82
CA GLY A 154 26.93 1.78 7.28
C GLY A 154 25.81 0.98 7.98
N PHE A 155 24.87 0.41 7.21
CA PHE A 155 23.74 -0.36 7.74
C PHE A 155 23.65 -1.72 7.01
N PRO A 156 24.46 -2.71 7.39
CA PRO A 156 24.58 -3.96 6.66
C PRO A 156 23.44 -4.96 6.89
N ASP A 157 22.63 -4.75 7.92
CA ASP A 157 21.57 -5.66 8.36
C ASP A 157 20.32 -4.90 8.85
N GLU A 158 19.21 -5.62 9.05
CA GLU A 158 17.97 -5.03 9.53
C GLU A 158 18.08 -4.47 10.95
N ALA A 159 18.93 -5.07 11.79
CA ALA A 159 19.12 -4.60 13.16
C ALA A 159 19.75 -3.19 13.18
N SER A 160 20.77 -2.96 12.38
CA SER A 160 21.40 -1.64 12.25
C SER A 160 20.46 -0.60 11.65
N LEU A 161 19.57 -0.99 10.72
CA LEU A 161 18.55 -0.12 10.15
C LEU A 161 17.49 0.35 11.15
N ASN A 162 17.40 -0.25 12.34
CA ASN A 162 16.50 0.23 13.39
C ASN A 162 16.80 1.65 13.82
N ALA A 163 18.08 2.08 13.80
CA ALA A 163 18.43 3.47 14.06
C ALA A 163 17.78 4.45 13.07
N ILE A 164 17.66 4.05 11.79
CA ILE A 164 16.95 4.84 10.76
C ILE A 164 15.44 4.81 11.02
N ARG A 165 14.88 3.65 11.42
CA ARG A 165 13.45 3.54 11.75
C ARG A 165 13.09 4.43 12.93
N GLU A 166 13.90 4.46 13.97
CA GLU A 166 13.72 5.34 15.13
C GLU A 166 13.77 6.82 14.73
N GLU A 167 14.75 7.21 13.92
CA GLU A 167 14.82 8.58 13.38
C GLU A 167 13.55 8.96 12.62
N TYR A 168 13.01 8.06 11.77
CA TYR A 168 11.82 8.32 10.99
C TYR A 168 10.55 8.36 11.86
N ILE A 169 10.48 7.56 12.91
CA ILE A 169 9.45 7.66 13.96
C ILE A 169 9.46 9.06 14.56
N GLU A 170 10.62 9.54 15.01
CA GLU A 170 10.73 10.86 15.63
C GLU A 170 10.40 12.01 14.66
N ARG A 171 10.70 11.85 13.35
CA ARG A 171 10.31 12.83 12.32
C ARG A 171 8.79 12.93 12.15
N ALA A 172 8.05 11.83 12.29
CA ALA A 172 6.61 11.76 12.05
C ALA A 172 5.77 11.86 13.34
N LYS A 173 6.35 11.51 14.49
CA LYS A 173 5.64 11.47 15.79
C LYS A 173 5.05 12.82 16.17
N GLY A 174 3.79 12.80 16.63
CA GLY A 174 3.06 14.00 17.06
C GLY A 174 2.48 14.86 15.94
N LEU A 175 2.62 14.48 14.67
CA LEU A 175 2.05 15.19 13.52
C LEU A 175 0.62 14.76 13.17
N GLY A 176 0.04 13.81 13.92
CA GLY A 176 -1.28 13.25 13.63
C GLY A 176 -1.29 12.25 12.48
N LEU A 177 -0.11 11.85 11.99
CA LEU A 177 0.06 10.85 10.94
C LEU A 177 0.06 9.44 11.53
N MET A 178 -0.56 8.47 10.83
CA MET A 178 -0.33 7.07 11.09
C MET A 178 1.03 6.68 10.49
N ILE A 179 1.89 6.09 11.31
CA ILE A 179 3.22 5.65 10.89
C ILE A 179 3.16 4.18 10.50
N ILE A 180 3.59 3.92 9.28
CA ILE A 180 3.65 2.58 8.65
C ILE A 180 5.09 2.29 8.30
N PHE A 181 5.54 1.05 8.52
CA PHE A 181 6.79 0.56 7.96
C PHE A 181 6.52 -0.58 6.98
N ASN A 182 7.15 -0.49 5.81
CA ASN A 182 7.24 -1.57 4.84
C ASN A 182 8.65 -2.14 4.86
N THR A 183 8.76 -3.46 4.87
CA THR A 183 10.02 -4.20 4.78
C THR A 183 9.85 -5.30 3.73
N THR A 184 10.72 -5.33 2.73
CA THR A 184 10.80 -6.45 1.81
C THR A 184 11.49 -7.62 2.53
N VAL A 185 10.80 -8.76 2.57
CA VAL A 185 11.33 -9.99 3.15
C VAL A 185 11.96 -10.82 2.03
N HIS A 186 13.26 -11.07 2.15
CA HIS A 186 14.06 -11.81 1.19
C HIS A 186 15.00 -12.80 1.91
N THR A 187 15.74 -13.60 1.15
CA THR A 187 16.56 -14.69 1.71
C THR A 187 17.50 -14.24 2.83
N ASP A 188 18.16 -13.10 2.66
CA ASP A 188 19.23 -12.70 3.59
C ASP A 188 18.68 -12.08 4.88
N ASN A 189 17.50 -11.42 4.84
CA ASN A 189 16.92 -10.78 6.03
C ASN A 189 15.81 -11.60 6.71
N PHE A 190 15.35 -12.71 6.14
CA PHE A 190 14.28 -13.52 6.74
C PHE A 190 14.60 -13.96 8.17
N LYS A 191 15.87 -14.28 8.46
CA LYS A 191 16.33 -14.65 9.82
C LYS A 191 16.19 -13.51 10.84
N GLU A 192 16.13 -12.26 10.38
CA GLU A 192 16.00 -11.07 11.24
C GLU A 192 14.54 -10.65 11.48
N LEU A 193 13.59 -11.31 10.81
CA LEU A 193 12.17 -11.00 10.96
C LEU A 193 11.68 -11.02 12.42
N PRO A 194 12.09 -11.96 13.29
CA PRO A 194 11.74 -11.91 14.71
C PRO A 194 12.17 -10.61 15.41
N MET A 195 13.37 -10.14 15.15
CA MET A 195 13.90 -8.89 15.71
C MET A 195 13.08 -7.68 15.22
N LEU A 196 12.69 -7.65 13.94
CA LEU A 196 11.84 -6.59 13.39
C LEU A 196 10.44 -6.57 14.01
N VAL A 197 9.83 -7.74 14.21
CA VAL A 197 8.52 -7.85 14.85
C VAL A 197 8.60 -7.31 16.28
N ASP A 198 9.64 -7.70 17.05
CA ASP A 198 9.86 -7.19 18.40
C ASP A 198 10.07 -5.66 18.39
N PHE A 199 10.86 -5.14 17.47
CA PHE A 199 11.05 -3.69 17.30
C PHE A 199 9.71 -2.96 17.12
N PHE A 200 8.83 -3.43 16.23
CA PHE A 200 7.53 -2.79 16.00
C PHE A 200 6.59 -2.91 17.20
N VAL A 201 6.63 -4.02 17.92
CA VAL A 201 5.87 -4.19 19.18
C VAL A 201 6.38 -3.22 20.26
N GLN A 202 7.67 -3.00 20.33
CA GLN A 202 8.29 -2.05 21.27
C GLN A 202 7.88 -0.60 20.98
N HIS A 203 7.69 -0.27 19.71
CA HIS A 203 7.33 1.08 19.22
C HIS A 203 5.84 1.23 18.84
N ALA A 204 4.97 0.35 19.37
CA ALA A 204 3.53 0.37 19.04
C ALA A 204 2.81 1.66 19.52
N ASP A 205 3.45 2.46 20.40
CA ASP A 205 2.94 3.78 20.78
C ASP A 205 3.00 4.81 19.62
N ALA A 206 3.84 4.57 18.63
CA ALA A 206 4.02 5.43 17.46
C ALA A 206 3.69 4.71 16.15
N VAL A 207 4.17 3.47 15.99
CA VAL A 207 3.97 2.67 14.78
C VAL A 207 2.65 1.92 14.86
N SER A 208 1.79 2.12 13.88
CA SER A 208 0.46 1.51 13.85
C SER A 208 0.31 0.36 12.85
N PHE A 209 1.30 0.19 11.96
CA PHE A 209 1.22 -0.82 10.90
C PHE A 209 2.61 -1.29 10.46
N ALA A 210 2.83 -2.59 10.52
CA ALA A 210 4.03 -3.25 10.04
C ALA A 210 3.68 -4.16 8.84
N SER A 211 4.22 -3.83 7.68
CA SER A 211 3.98 -4.53 6.42
C SER A 211 5.24 -5.29 6.00
N PHE A 212 5.10 -6.58 5.83
CA PHE A 212 6.13 -7.49 5.34
C PHE A 212 5.76 -7.89 3.91
N GLN A 213 6.52 -7.40 2.94
CA GLN A 213 6.32 -7.66 1.53
C GLN A 213 7.27 -8.77 1.07
N LEU A 214 6.72 -9.89 0.61
CA LEU A 214 7.56 -10.97 0.13
C LEU A 214 8.23 -10.56 -1.17
N GLN A 215 9.52 -10.91 -1.31
CA GLN A 215 10.28 -10.73 -2.54
C GLN A 215 9.49 -11.20 -3.76
N ALA A 216 9.49 -10.42 -4.82
CA ALA A 216 8.94 -10.77 -6.12
C ALA A 216 9.90 -10.29 -7.21
N GLU A 217 10.10 -11.11 -8.24
CA GLU A 217 10.92 -10.76 -9.40
C GLU A 217 10.16 -9.79 -10.31
N THR A 218 10.56 -8.52 -10.27
CA THR A 218 9.92 -7.47 -11.08
C THR A 218 10.83 -6.25 -11.19
N GLY A 219 10.61 -5.45 -12.25
CA GLY A 219 11.29 -4.18 -12.45
C GLY A 219 12.80 -4.32 -12.72
N ARG A 220 13.57 -3.34 -12.23
CA ARG A 220 15.02 -3.23 -12.42
C ARG A 220 15.85 -3.89 -11.31
N GLY A 221 15.22 -4.51 -10.34
CA GLY A 221 15.89 -5.19 -9.24
C GLY A 221 16.75 -6.36 -9.74
N GLU A 222 17.66 -6.82 -8.90
CA GLU A 222 18.40 -8.04 -9.18
C GLU A 222 17.43 -9.22 -9.24
N TRP A 223 17.56 -10.02 -10.30
CA TRP A 223 16.75 -11.20 -10.51
C TRP A 223 17.31 -12.35 -9.70
N GLY A 224 16.50 -12.86 -8.82
CA GLY A 224 16.79 -14.04 -8.03
C GLY A 224 15.51 -14.71 -7.56
N ALA A 225 15.44 -16.03 -7.72
CA ALA A 225 14.30 -16.79 -7.23
C ALA A 225 14.14 -16.57 -5.73
N ARG A 226 12.92 -16.29 -5.30
CA ARG A 226 12.56 -16.27 -3.87
C ARG A 226 12.81 -17.66 -3.30
N ALA A 227 13.52 -17.73 -2.17
CA ALA A 227 13.73 -19.00 -1.48
C ALA A 227 12.37 -19.61 -1.05
N ASP A 228 12.20 -20.91 -1.20
CA ASP A 228 10.97 -21.64 -0.86
C ASP A 228 10.53 -21.41 0.59
N VAL A 229 11.48 -21.14 1.49
CA VAL A 229 11.21 -20.82 2.89
C VAL A 229 10.47 -19.49 3.08
N ILE A 230 10.45 -18.60 2.07
CA ILE A 230 9.83 -17.28 2.15
C ILE A 230 8.46 -17.34 1.48
N ASP A 231 7.48 -17.75 2.24
CA ASP A 231 6.08 -17.76 1.85
C ASP A 231 5.19 -17.10 2.92
N PRO A 232 3.89 -16.86 2.65
CA PRO A 232 3.00 -16.24 3.63
C PRO A 232 2.82 -17.07 4.91
N VAL A 233 2.98 -18.40 4.86
CA VAL A 233 2.82 -19.28 6.03
C VAL A 233 4.01 -19.15 6.96
N THR A 234 5.23 -19.23 6.41
CA THR A 234 6.47 -19.14 7.19
C THR A 234 6.67 -17.76 7.80
N VAL A 235 6.32 -16.68 7.07
CA VAL A 235 6.38 -15.30 7.60
C VAL A 235 5.36 -15.12 8.74
N LYS A 236 4.13 -15.60 8.60
CA LYS A 236 3.13 -15.58 9.68
C LYS A 236 3.59 -16.37 10.90
N ALA A 237 4.14 -17.57 10.68
CA ALA A 237 4.66 -18.41 11.76
C ALA A 237 5.84 -17.74 12.51
N ALA A 238 6.72 -17.03 11.79
CA ALA A 238 7.80 -16.25 12.40
C ALA A 238 7.26 -15.11 13.28
N ILE A 239 6.23 -14.39 12.82
CA ILE A 239 5.55 -13.35 13.61
C ILE A 239 4.95 -13.97 14.88
N GLU A 240 4.17 -15.03 14.76
CA GLU A 240 3.50 -15.72 15.88
C GLU A 240 4.49 -16.26 16.90
N LYS A 241 5.57 -16.87 16.43
CA LYS A 241 6.65 -17.36 17.29
C LYS A 241 7.27 -16.23 18.11
N THR A 242 7.51 -15.08 17.49
CA THR A 242 8.12 -13.92 18.17
C THR A 242 7.23 -13.37 19.26
N ILE A 243 5.93 -13.20 18.99
CA ILE A 243 4.96 -12.70 19.97
C ILE A 243 4.49 -13.78 20.94
N SER A 244 4.97 -15.02 20.79
CA SER A 244 4.58 -16.20 21.58
C SER A 244 3.06 -16.43 21.62
N LYS A 245 2.37 -16.15 20.50
CA LYS A 245 0.91 -16.27 20.40
C LYS A 245 0.46 -16.52 18.97
N ALA A 246 -0.42 -17.49 18.78
CA ALA A 246 -1.11 -17.71 17.51
C ALA A 246 -2.07 -16.55 17.19
N LEU A 247 -2.10 -16.15 15.94
CA LEU A 247 -2.98 -15.09 15.43
C LEU A 247 -4.00 -15.66 14.44
N PRO A 248 -5.26 -15.26 14.50
CA PRO A 248 -6.31 -15.81 13.64
C PRO A 248 -6.36 -15.10 12.27
N TRP A 249 -5.32 -15.27 11.47
CA TRP A 249 -5.13 -14.59 10.16
C TRP A 249 -6.29 -14.79 9.18
N GLU A 250 -6.98 -15.93 9.26
CA GLU A 250 -8.08 -16.26 8.37
C GLU A 250 -9.38 -15.53 8.69
N LYS A 251 -9.49 -14.89 9.86
CA LYS A 251 -10.73 -14.25 10.32
C LYS A 251 -11.03 -12.90 9.67
N VAL A 252 -10.05 -12.27 9.04
CA VAL A 252 -10.22 -11.02 8.29
C VAL A 252 -9.63 -11.20 6.89
N ARG A 253 -10.42 -10.92 5.86
CA ARG A 253 -10.00 -11.05 4.46
C ARG A 253 -10.03 -9.71 3.74
N ILE A 254 -9.00 -9.47 2.90
CA ILE A 254 -8.88 -8.29 2.04
C ILE A 254 -8.38 -8.74 0.67
N GLY A 255 -9.27 -8.91 -0.31
CA GLY A 255 -8.92 -9.38 -1.65
C GLY A 255 -8.63 -10.88 -1.72
N HIS A 256 -7.78 -11.28 -2.64
CA HIS A 256 -7.42 -12.67 -2.87
C HIS A 256 -6.67 -13.27 -1.68
N ASN A 257 -6.97 -14.53 -1.34
CA ASN A 257 -6.41 -15.19 -0.16
C ASN A 257 -4.88 -15.33 -0.20
N ASP A 258 -4.33 -15.57 -1.40
CA ASP A 258 -2.88 -15.76 -1.57
C ASP A 258 -2.10 -14.45 -1.69
N CYS A 259 -2.80 -13.30 -1.82
CA CYS A 259 -2.15 -12.00 -1.95
C CYS A 259 -1.85 -11.34 -0.62
N HIS A 260 -2.78 -11.45 0.34
CA HIS A 260 -2.70 -10.67 1.56
C HIS A 260 -3.13 -11.46 2.79
N SER A 261 -2.38 -11.28 3.87
CA SER A 261 -2.81 -11.66 5.22
C SER A 261 -2.77 -10.41 6.10
N TYR A 262 -3.94 -10.01 6.60
CA TYR A 262 -4.10 -8.83 7.44
C TYR A 262 -4.53 -9.21 8.85
N MET A 263 -3.79 -8.73 9.84
CA MET A 263 -4.06 -8.99 11.25
C MET A 263 -4.09 -7.69 12.04
N PRO A 264 -5.28 -7.17 12.34
CA PRO A 264 -5.43 -6.07 13.28
C PRO A 264 -5.18 -6.55 14.70
N THR A 265 -4.27 -5.89 15.41
CA THR A 265 -3.92 -6.22 16.79
C THR A 265 -3.92 -5.00 17.69
N LEU A 266 -4.00 -5.27 19.00
CA LEU A 266 -3.80 -4.32 20.08
C LEU A 266 -2.51 -4.71 20.84
N VAL A 267 -1.75 -3.71 21.27
CA VAL A 267 -0.55 -3.90 22.09
C VAL A 267 -0.75 -3.20 23.42
N ALA A 268 -0.60 -3.95 24.50
CA ALA A 268 -0.57 -3.43 25.87
C ALA A 268 0.58 -4.08 26.63
N ASP A 269 1.43 -3.30 27.29
CA ASP A 269 2.62 -3.80 27.98
C ASP A 269 3.48 -4.73 27.11
N LYS A 270 3.67 -4.35 25.82
CA LYS A 270 4.41 -5.12 24.81
C LYS A 270 3.82 -6.52 24.50
N GLN A 271 2.62 -6.80 24.96
CA GLN A 271 1.90 -8.02 24.64
C GLN A 271 0.91 -7.74 23.51
N VAL A 272 0.86 -8.63 22.53
CA VAL A 272 0.02 -8.52 21.33
C VAL A 272 -1.28 -9.30 21.52
N TYR A 273 -2.39 -8.67 21.13
CA TYR A 273 -3.75 -9.24 21.22
C TYR A 273 -4.49 -9.06 19.89
N SER A 274 -5.14 -10.11 19.39
CA SER A 274 -6.01 -10.00 18.22
C SER A 274 -7.20 -9.08 18.50
N VAL A 275 -7.63 -8.29 17.51
CA VAL A 275 -8.88 -7.53 17.57
C VAL A 275 -10.08 -8.42 17.23
N VAL A 276 -9.88 -9.42 16.37
CA VAL A 276 -10.95 -10.28 15.85
C VAL A 276 -10.72 -11.73 16.31
N ASP A 277 -11.44 -12.16 17.34
CA ASP A 277 -11.33 -13.54 17.86
C ASP A 277 -12.42 -14.47 17.34
N ASP A 278 -13.57 -13.92 16.93
CA ASP A 278 -14.72 -14.66 16.42
C ASP A 278 -15.02 -14.23 14.98
N ALA A 279 -14.72 -15.11 14.01
CA ALA A 279 -14.96 -14.87 12.60
C ALA A 279 -16.44 -14.68 12.26
N HIS A 280 -17.32 -15.41 12.94
CA HIS A 280 -18.76 -15.33 12.68
C HIS A 280 -19.33 -14.00 13.19
N LEU A 281 -18.94 -13.59 14.40
CA LEU A 281 -19.32 -12.30 14.96
C LEU A 281 -18.79 -11.16 14.08
N PHE A 282 -17.54 -11.25 13.60
CA PHE A 282 -16.94 -10.27 12.70
C PHE A 282 -17.69 -10.20 11.36
N ALA A 283 -17.98 -11.35 10.74
CA ALA A 283 -18.71 -11.42 9.48
C ALA A 283 -20.13 -10.80 9.61
N GLN A 284 -20.84 -11.11 10.71
CA GLN A 284 -22.13 -10.48 10.99
C GLN A 284 -21.99 -8.96 11.19
N PHE A 285 -20.94 -8.52 11.91
CA PHE A 285 -20.71 -7.10 12.18
C PHE A 285 -20.49 -6.33 10.88
N ILE A 286 -19.59 -6.77 10.01
CA ILE A 286 -19.31 -6.07 8.75
C ILE A 286 -20.51 -6.08 7.80
N GLU A 287 -21.38 -7.09 7.85
CA GLU A 287 -22.60 -7.13 7.05
C GLU A 287 -23.67 -6.19 7.60
N ASP A 288 -23.94 -6.21 8.90
CA ASP A 288 -24.99 -5.40 9.53
C ASP A 288 -24.66 -3.90 9.56
N PHE A 289 -23.36 -3.56 9.61
CA PHE A 289 -22.87 -2.18 9.70
C PHE A 289 -22.17 -1.66 8.44
N LYS A 290 -22.25 -2.38 7.32
CA LYS A 290 -21.62 -2.00 6.02
C LYS A 290 -22.04 -0.62 5.49
N HIS A 291 -23.21 -0.11 5.93
CA HIS A 291 -23.72 1.20 5.56
C HIS A 291 -23.01 2.35 6.27
N ILE A 292 -22.31 2.08 7.38
CA ILE A 292 -21.57 3.10 8.12
C ILE A 292 -20.20 3.29 7.47
N GLN A 293 -19.94 4.51 7.01
CA GLN A 293 -18.66 4.87 6.43
C GLN A 293 -17.72 5.40 7.52
N THR A 294 -16.65 4.67 7.77
CA THR A 294 -15.59 5.09 8.69
C THR A 294 -14.47 5.75 7.90
N THR A 295 -14.67 6.99 7.47
CA THR A 295 -13.59 7.78 6.88
C THR A 295 -13.05 8.75 7.93
N ARG A 296 -11.73 9.04 7.92
CA ARG A 296 -11.15 10.04 8.84
C ARG A 296 -11.69 11.46 8.63
N GLN A 297 -12.36 11.71 7.51
CA GLN A 297 -13.05 12.97 7.25
C GLN A 297 -14.30 13.12 8.13
N HIS A 298 -14.94 12.01 8.49
CA HIS A 298 -15.91 12.01 9.58
C HIS A 298 -15.11 12.07 10.88
N GLY A 299 -15.14 13.18 11.57
CA GLY A 299 -14.51 13.30 12.88
C GLY A 299 -14.90 12.13 13.80
N THR A 300 -14.03 11.75 14.72
CA THR A 300 -14.28 10.64 15.66
C THR A 300 -15.67 10.71 16.31
N ALA A 301 -16.13 11.91 16.65
CA ALA A 301 -17.45 12.15 17.22
C ALA A 301 -18.59 11.72 16.28
N GLN A 302 -18.49 11.99 14.98
CA GLN A 302 -19.48 11.58 13.99
C GLN A 302 -19.52 10.06 13.84
N ILE A 303 -18.35 9.42 13.78
CA ILE A 303 -18.26 7.94 13.70
C ILE A 303 -18.89 7.29 14.92
N ILE A 304 -18.58 7.79 16.13
CA ILE A 304 -19.17 7.29 17.38
C ILE A 304 -20.69 7.48 17.35
N TRP A 305 -21.18 8.61 16.88
CA TRP A 305 -22.61 8.90 16.77
C TRP A 305 -23.33 7.96 15.82
N ASP A 306 -22.77 7.70 14.64
CA ASP A 306 -23.36 6.82 13.63
C ASP A 306 -23.42 5.37 14.11
N TYR A 307 -22.33 4.87 14.73
CA TYR A 307 -22.35 3.55 15.38
C TYR A 307 -23.30 3.49 16.55
N SER A 308 -23.38 4.52 17.40
CA SER A 308 -24.31 4.56 18.54
C SER A 308 -25.77 4.47 18.10
N LYS A 309 -26.15 5.24 17.07
CA LYS A 309 -27.52 5.14 16.48
C LYS A 309 -27.79 3.75 15.93
N ALA A 310 -26.83 3.17 15.18
CA ALA A 310 -27.01 1.86 14.60
C ALA A 310 -27.10 0.74 15.65
N LEU A 311 -26.36 0.86 16.75
CA LEU A 311 -26.43 -0.06 17.89
C LEU A 311 -27.74 0.06 18.66
N LEU A 312 -28.24 1.29 18.88
CA LEU A 312 -29.55 1.51 19.53
C LEU A 312 -30.69 0.91 18.68
N ALA A 313 -30.59 0.97 17.37
CA ALA A 313 -31.54 0.33 16.45
C ALA A 313 -31.45 -1.21 16.45
N ARG A 314 -30.36 -1.76 17.00
CA ARG A 314 -30.07 -3.21 17.04
C ARG A 314 -29.58 -3.65 18.43
N PRO A 315 -30.44 -3.65 19.47
CA PRO A 315 -30.00 -3.86 20.86
C PRO A 315 -29.28 -5.19 21.11
N LYS A 316 -29.53 -6.21 20.29
CA LYS A 316 -28.80 -7.49 20.37
C LYS A 316 -27.30 -7.30 20.15
N TRP A 317 -26.88 -6.30 19.37
CA TRP A 317 -25.48 -6.01 19.14
C TRP A 317 -24.79 -5.41 20.36
N ILE A 318 -25.51 -4.64 21.19
CA ILE A 318 -24.97 -4.09 22.45
C ILE A 318 -24.48 -5.25 23.33
N TRP A 319 -25.29 -6.29 23.50
CA TRP A 319 -24.91 -7.48 24.28
C TRP A 319 -23.78 -8.28 23.66
N LYS A 320 -23.80 -8.49 22.32
CA LYS A 320 -22.72 -9.21 21.61
C LYS A 320 -21.39 -8.49 21.79
N LEU A 321 -21.36 -7.16 21.57
CA LEU A 321 -20.15 -6.36 21.72
C LEU A 321 -19.71 -6.25 23.18
N ALA A 322 -20.63 -6.08 24.12
CA ALA A 322 -20.31 -6.05 25.54
C ALA A 322 -19.65 -7.36 25.98
N LYS A 323 -20.21 -8.51 25.57
CA LYS A 323 -19.62 -9.82 25.84
C LYS A 323 -18.22 -9.95 25.23
N ALA A 324 -18.04 -9.63 23.94
CA ALA A 324 -16.75 -9.72 23.26
C ALA A 324 -15.71 -8.80 23.91
N THR A 325 -16.10 -7.55 24.22
CA THR A 325 -15.23 -6.58 24.91
C THR A 325 -14.85 -7.04 26.30
N SER A 326 -15.79 -7.56 27.09
CA SER A 326 -15.52 -8.06 28.44
C SER A 326 -14.53 -9.22 28.42
N LEU A 327 -14.70 -10.18 27.49
CA LEU A 327 -13.76 -11.28 27.31
C LEU A 327 -12.36 -10.78 26.93
N LYS A 328 -12.29 -9.79 26.02
CA LYS A 328 -11.03 -9.19 25.61
C LYS A 328 -10.35 -8.44 26.77
N LEU A 329 -11.07 -7.65 27.52
CA LEU A 329 -10.55 -6.96 28.72
C LEU A 329 -10.07 -7.95 29.77
N PHE A 330 -10.78 -9.06 29.97
CA PHE A 330 -10.34 -10.13 30.87
C PHE A 330 -9.07 -10.81 30.39
N GLU A 331 -8.95 -11.09 29.07
CA GLU A 331 -7.70 -11.61 28.48
C GLU A 331 -6.53 -10.64 28.70
N MET A 332 -6.75 -9.35 28.49
CA MET A 332 -5.75 -8.29 28.58
C MET A 332 -5.45 -7.80 30.01
N ARG A 333 -6.19 -8.24 31.04
CA ARG A 333 -6.21 -7.63 32.38
C ARG A 333 -4.83 -7.38 33.01
N SER A 334 -3.91 -8.33 32.86
CA SER A 334 -2.55 -8.21 33.41
C SER A 334 -1.76 -7.11 32.68
N SER A 335 -1.82 -7.10 31.35
CA SER A 335 -1.13 -6.09 30.54
C SER A 335 -1.75 -4.71 30.68
N LEU A 336 -3.08 -4.62 30.83
CA LEU A 336 -3.77 -3.37 31.12
C LEU A 336 -3.35 -2.77 32.47
N PHE A 337 -3.23 -3.62 33.49
CA PHE A 337 -2.74 -3.17 34.80
C PHE A 337 -1.31 -2.60 34.70
N LYS A 338 -0.38 -3.34 34.09
CA LYS A 338 1.01 -2.94 33.93
C LYS A 338 1.18 -1.69 33.05
N SER A 339 0.42 -1.60 31.95
CA SER A 339 0.44 -0.45 31.04
C SER A 339 -0.34 0.76 31.57
N LYS A 340 -0.96 0.67 32.77
CA LYS A 340 -1.86 1.71 33.33
C LYS A 340 -3.01 2.03 32.37
N GLY A 341 -3.60 1.00 31.74
CA GLY A 341 -4.70 1.11 30.79
C GLY A 341 -4.31 1.59 29.40
N ARG A 342 -3.03 1.81 29.11
CA ARG A 342 -2.59 2.23 27.77
C ARG A 342 -2.61 1.05 26.80
N VAL A 343 -3.31 1.27 25.66
CA VAL A 343 -3.43 0.29 24.57
C VAL A 343 -3.10 0.99 23.27
N HIS A 344 -2.27 0.37 22.45
CA HIS A 344 -1.85 0.87 21.17
C HIS A 344 -2.34 -0.07 20.06
N LYS A 345 -2.60 0.49 18.87
CA LYS A 345 -2.93 -0.30 17.69
C LYS A 345 -1.64 -0.59 16.92
N LEU A 346 -1.39 -1.86 16.66
CA LEU A 346 -0.37 -2.31 15.70
C LEU A 346 -1.02 -3.36 14.81
N SER A 347 -1.01 -3.17 13.50
CA SER A 347 -1.49 -4.19 12.57
C SER A 347 -0.32 -4.82 11.85
N PHE A 348 -0.36 -6.15 11.69
CA PHE A 348 0.57 -6.88 10.85
C PHE A 348 -0.05 -7.16 9.48
N PHE A 349 0.74 -7.01 8.46
CA PHE A 349 0.33 -7.25 7.08
C PHE A 349 1.42 -8.03 6.35
N VAL A 350 1.04 -9.17 5.78
CA VAL A 350 1.94 -9.97 4.95
C VAL A 350 1.42 -9.90 3.52
N GLN A 351 2.26 -9.43 2.61
CA GLN A 351 1.90 -9.20 1.23
C GLN A 351 2.74 -10.08 0.29
N ASN A 352 2.06 -10.88 -0.51
CA ASN A 352 2.65 -11.79 -1.47
C ASN A 352 2.39 -11.28 -2.89
N PHE A 353 3.32 -10.51 -3.44
CA PHE A 353 3.27 -10.12 -4.84
C PHE A 353 3.59 -11.30 -5.77
N MET A 354 3.10 -11.22 -7.00
CA MET A 354 3.45 -12.16 -8.07
C MET A 354 4.71 -11.70 -8.79
N ASP A 355 5.51 -12.67 -9.22
CA ASP A 355 6.60 -12.42 -10.15
C ASP A 355 6.06 -11.98 -11.50
N ALA A 356 6.80 -11.13 -12.22
CA ALA A 356 6.37 -10.56 -13.49
C ALA A 356 6.12 -11.63 -14.58
N ASN A 357 6.82 -12.75 -14.50
CA ASN A 357 6.73 -13.88 -15.45
C ASN A 357 5.72 -14.96 -15.02
N ALA A 358 5.06 -14.82 -13.85
CA ALA A 358 4.17 -15.82 -13.25
C ALA A 358 2.84 -15.22 -12.78
N LEU A 359 2.25 -14.35 -13.59
CA LEU A 359 0.97 -13.70 -13.28
C LEU A 359 -0.18 -14.72 -13.32
N GLN A 360 -1.04 -14.69 -12.31
CA GLN A 360 -2.23 -15.51 -12.18
C GLN A 360 -3.48 -14.64 -12.36
N GLN A 361 -4.35 -15.01 -13.30
CA GLN A 361 -5.48 -14.16 -13.71
C GLN A 361 -6.51 -13.97 -12.58
N ASP A 362 -6.81 -15.00 -11.82
CA ASP A 362 -7.72 -14.94 -10.67
C ASP A 362 -7.25 -13.96 -9.59
N ARG A 363 -5.94 -13.92 -9.33
CA ARG A 363 -5.32 -12.95 -8.42
C ARG A 363 -5.35 -11.52 -8.98
N ILE A 364 -5.23 -11.36 -10.30
CA ILE A 364 -5.37 -10.06 -10.97
C ILE A 364 -6.82 -9.58 -10.84
N ASP A 365 -7.78 -10.45 -11.10
CA ASP A 365 -9.21 -10.11 -11.06
C ASP A 365 -9.67 -9.76 -9.64
N ALA A 366 -9.24 -10.51 -8.64
CA ALA A 366 -9.53 -10.25 -7.22
C ALA A 366 -8.53 -9.28 -6.53
N CYS A 367 -7.72 -8.55 -7.30
CA CYS A 367 -6.69 -7.69 -6.75
C CYS A 367 -7.26 -6.58 -5.85
N SER A 368 -6.69 -6.41 -4.66
CA SER A 368 -7.03 -5.35 -3.70
C SER A 368 -6.16 -4.10 -3.84
N PHE A 369 -5.06 -4.19 -4.59
CA PHE A 369 -4.12 -3.10 -4.84
C PHE A 369 -4.11 -2.74 -6.33
N MET A 370 -4.50 -1.52 -6.65
CA MET A 370 -4.51 -1.01 -8.03
C MET A 370 -3.48 0.11 -8.19
N VAL A 371 -3.02 0.29 -9.42
CA VAL A 371 -2.29 1.49 -9.85
C VAL A 371 -3.21 2.27 -10.78
N MET A 372 -3.36 3.56 -10.55
CA MET A 372 -4.13 4.42 -11.45
C MET A 372 -3.23 4.94 -12.57
N THR A 373 -3.44 4.42 -13.76
CA THR A 373 -2.74 4.86 -14.98
C THR A 373 -3.53 5.95 -15.71
N ALA A 374 -3.00 6.45 -16.84
CA ALA A 374 -3.72 7.36 -17.73
C ALA A 374 -4.98 6.73 -18.35
N ASP A 375 -4.96 5.40 -18.54
CA ASP A 375 -6.00 4.60 -19.16
C ASP A 375 -7.00 4.00 -18.15
N GLY A 376 -6.76 4.18 -16.84
CA GLY A 376 -7.59 3.66 -15.77
C GLY A 376 -6.83 2.79 -14.76
N PRO A 377 -7.56 2.12 -13.84
CA PRO A 377 -6.96 1.29 -12.81
C PRO A 377 -6.49 -0.06 -13.38
N ILE A 378 -5.29 -0.48 -13.00
CA ILE A 378 -4.70 -1.78 -13.32
C ILE A 378 -4.20 -2.44 -12.04
N SER A 379 -4.22 -3.78 -11.97
CA SER A 379 -3.65 -4.55 -10.85
C SER A 379 -2.18 -4.18 -10.62
N MET A 380 -1.76 -4.05 -9.37
CA MET A 380 -0.37 -3.69 -9.01
C MET A 380 0.65 -4.66 -9.64
N CYS A 381 0.42 -5.98 -9.53
CA CYS A 381 1.36 -6.97 -10.07
C CYS A 381 1.44 -6.88 -11.61
N LYS A 382 0.28 -6.72 -12.29
CA LYS A 382 0.27 -6.54 -13.75
C LYS A 382 0.96 -5.24 -14.15
N HIS A 383 0.69 -4.14 -13.46
CA HIS A 383 1.38 -2.87 -13.70
C HIS A 383 2.90 -3.00 -13.53
N ASN A 384 3.36 -3.70 -12.50
CA ASN A 384 4.79 -3.90 -12.28
C ASN A 384 5.44 -4.76 -13.37
N ALA A 385 4.73 -5.77 -13.89
CA ALA A 385 5.20 -6.62 -15.00
C ALA A 385 5.26 -5.87 -16.34
N GLU A 386 4.29 -4.98 -16.59
CA GLU A 386 4.14 -4.24 -17.85
C GLU A 386 4.48 -2.74 -17.68
N ARG A 387 5.34 -2.41 -16.72
CA ARG A 387 5.57 -1.02 -16.28
C ARG A 387 5.92 -0.06 -17.41
N ASP A 388 6.81 -0.47 -18.31
CA ASP A 388 7.27 0.38 -19.40
C ASP A 388 6.15 0.78 -20.37
N GLU A 389 5.16 -0.08 -20.56
CA GLU A 389 3.98 0.22 -21.37
C GLU A 389 3.15 1.39 -20.79
N HIS A 390 3.23 1.61 -19.48
CA HIS A 390 2.48 2.65 -18.79
C HIS A 390 3.27 3.92 -18.54
N ILE A 391 4.59 3.81 -18.27
CA ILE A 391 5.42 4.96 -17.89
C ILE A 391 6.13 5.61 -19.08
N LEU A 392 6.26 4.93 -20.23
CA LEU A 392 6.95 5.45 -21.42
C LEU A 392 5.96 5.97 -22.48
N LYS A 393 4.67 5.63 -22.38
CA LYS A 393 3.63 6.04 -23.33
C LYS A 393 3.41 7.55 -23.26
N PRO A 394 3.45 8.29 -24.38
CA PRO A 394 3.13 9.70 -24.42
C PRO A 394 1.75 9.98 -23.85
N LEU A 395 1.62 11.09 -23.09
CA LEU A 395 0.37 11.48 -22.45
C LEU A 395 -0.28 12.63 -23.19
N THR A 396 -1.60 12.60 -23.28
CA THR A 396 -2.42 13.78 -23.64
C THR A 396 -3.07 14.32 -22.38
N TYR A 397 -2.82 15.57 -22.04
CA TYR A 397 -3.41 16.22 -20.87
C TYR A 397 -4.02 17.57 -21.27
N THR A 398 -4.93 18.07 -20.45
CA THR A 398 -5.51 19.39 -20.58
C THR A 398 -4.80 20.34 -19.61
N ASP A 399 -4.22 21.42 -20.13
CA ASP A 399 -3.52 22.40 -19.30
C ASP A 399 -4.50 23.29 -18.50
N ARG A 400 -3.94 24.23 -17.71
CA ARG A 400 -4.74 25.17 -16.89
C ARG A 400 -5.62 26.13 -17.71
N HIS A 401 -5.34 26.26 -19.00
CA HIS A 401 -6.09 27.11 -19.94
C HIS A 401 -7.11 26.32 -20.77
N GLY A 402 -7.30 25.04 -20.48
CA GLY A 402 -8.24 24.17 -21.21
C GLY A 402 -7.71 23.63 -22.53
N GLN A 403 -6.42 23.84 -22.86
CA GLN A 403 -5.81 23.39 -24.10
C GLN A 403 -5.30 21.95 -23.95
N LYS A 404 -5.62 21.11 -24.94
CA LYS A 404 -5.06 19.76 -25.03
C LYS A 404 -3.60 19.85 -25.50
N LYS A 405 -2.70 19.20 -24.74
CA LYS A 405 -1.26 19.13 -25.04
C LYS A 405 -0.78 17.70 -24.97
N GLN A 406 0.15 17.38 -25.86
CA GLN A 406 0.91 16.14 -25.76
C GLN A 406 2.11 16.34 -24.84
N TYR A 407 2.41 15.33 -24.03
CA TYR A 407 3.53 15.31 -23.11
C TYR A 407 4.38 14.08 -23.32
N GLN A 408 5.64 14.30 -23.70
CA GLN A 408 6.62 13.24 -23.87
C GLN A 408 7.26 12.94 -22.52
N LEU A 409 7.14 11.71 -22.04
CA LEU A 409 7.69 11.28 -20.77
C LEU A 409 9.22 11.14 -20.80
N LEU A 410 9.78 10.69 -21.92
CA LEU A 410 11.23 10.65 -22.14
C LEU A 410 11.74 11.98 -22.68
N GLY A 411 12.80 12.50 -22.09
CA GLY A 411 13.47 13.72 -22.58
C GLY A 411 14.15 13.46 -23.94
N GLU A 412 14.32 14.53 -24.77
CA GLU A 412 14.94 14.42 -26.10
C GLU A 412 16.37 13.87 -26.06
N ARG A 413 17.15 14.19 -25.03
CA ARG A 413 18.51 13.66 -24.83
C ARG A 413 18.55 12.14 -24.69
N TYR A 414 17.51 11.54 -24.14
CA TYR A 414 17.43 10.09 -23.99
C TYR A 414 17.19 9.38 -25.32
N LYS A 415 16.42 10.02 -26.22
CA LYS A 415 16.17 9.52 -27.57
C LYS A 415 17.43 9.48 -28.45
N GLN A 416 18.38 10.37 -28.20
CA GLN A 416 19.63 10.47 -28.98
C GLN A 416 20.69 9.46 -28.53
N ASN A 417 20.72 9.05 -27.26
CA ASN A 417 21.78 8.23 -26.69
C ASN A 417 21.44 6.73 -26.55
N ASN A 418 20.16 6.37 -26.55
CA ASN A 418 19.73 4.98 -26.50
C ASN A 418 18.88 4.67 -27.74
N VAL A 419 19.45 3.92 -28.66
CA VAL A 419 18.75 3.35 -29.81
C VAL A 419 17.84 2.21 -29.31
N ILE A 420 16.79 2.53 -28.60
CA ILE A 420 15.63 1.66 -28.49
C ILE A 420 14.65 2.22 -29.51
N PRO A 421 14.37 1.51 -30.62
CA PRO A 421 13.31 1.92 -31.52
C PRO A 421 12.01 1.87 -30.72
N ILE A 422 11.47 3.04 -30.36
CA ILE A 422 10.08 3.13 -29.98
C ILE A 422 9.34 2.69 -31.26
N ARG A 423 8.87 1.44 -31.30
CA ARG A 423 7.97 0.99 -32.35
C ARG A 423 6.78 1.91 -32.30
N GLU A 424 6.57 2.65 -33.37
CA GLU A 424 5.29 3.30 -33.61
C GLU A 424 4.25 2.19 -33.57
N ILE A 425 3.45 2.15 -32.51
CA ILE A 425 2.33 1.24 -32.40
C ILE A 425 1.26 1.81 -33.35
N PRO A 426 0.90 1.07 -34.41
CA PRO A 426 -0.19 1.53 -35.28
C PRO A 426 -1.47 1.67 -34.46
N ASP A 427 -2.24 2.71 -34.68
CA ASP A 427 -3.50 3.05 -33.99
C ASP A 427 -4.60 1.96 -34.04
N THR A 428 -4.33 0.78 -34.62
CA THR A 428 -5.31 -0.27 -34.90
C THR A 428 -4.93 -1.67 -34.39
N ALA A 429 -3.95 -1.83 -33.50
CA ALA A 429 -3.56 -3.17 -33.02
C ALA A 429 -4.46 -3.61 -31.84
N THR A 430 -5.27 -4.62 -32.07
CA THR A 430 -5.98 -5.39 -31.05
C THR A 430 -5.01 -6.09 -30.09
N PRO A 431 -5.33 -6.30 -28.81
CA PRO A 431 -4.37 -6.71 -27.74
C PRO A 431 -3.78 -8.13 -27.85
N SER A 432 -4.11 -8.91 -28.86
CA SER A 432 -3.79 -10.34 -28.91
C SER A 432 -2.53 -10.75 -29.65
N SER A 433 -1.73 -9.81 -30.19
CA SER A 433 -0.59 -10.19 -31.05
C SER A 433 0.81 -9.78 -30.59
N LEU A 434 0.97 -9.26 -29.37
CA LEU A 434 2.26 -8.69 -28.94
C LEU A 434 3.06 -9.54 -27.92
N SER A 435 2.64 -10.78 -27.59
CA SER A 435 3.23 -11.52 -26.48
C SER A 435 4.41 -12.45 -26.78
N ALA A 436 4.89 -12.58 -28.00
CA ALA A 436 5.84 -13.68 -28.31
C ALA A 436 7.28 -13.30 -28.68
N ASN A 437 7.61 -12.05 -28.94
CA ASN A 437 8.92 -11.76 -29.56
C ASN A 437 9.83 -10.74 -28.84
N ALA A 438 9.50 -10.26 -27.67
CA ALA A 438 10.30 -9.25 -26.95
C ALA A 438 11.31 -9.81 -25.92
N LEU A 439 11.37 -11.12 -25.71
CA LEU A 439 12.12 -11.75 -24.61
C LEU A 439 13.51 -12.31 -25.01
N SER A 440 14.07 -12.02 -26.17
CA SER A 440 15.30 -12.72 -26.62
C SER A 440 16.58 -11.89 -26.70
N THR A 441 16.65 -10.71 -26.09
CA THR A 441 17.93 -9.98 -26.04
C THR A 441 18.20 -9.35 -24.66
N ASN A 442 18.28 -10.20 -23.63
CA ASN A 442 18.88 -9.77 -22.36
C ASN A 442 20.38 -10.07 -22.38
N GLY A 443 21.19 -9.08 -22.71
CA GLY A 443 22.64 -9.10 -22.48
C GLY A 443 22.90 -9.12 -20.96
N LYS A 444 23.44 -10.25 -20.49
CA LYS A 444 23.97 -10.40 -19.13
C LYS A 444 24.98 -9.28 -18.86
N ARG A 445 24.71 -8.42 -17.89
CA ARG A 445 25.76 -7.56 -17.32
C ARG A 445 26.70 -8.44 -16.52
N HIS A 446 27.93 -8.62 -16.99
CA HIS A 446 29.01 -9.16 -16.19
C HIS A 446 29.48 -8.08 -15.21
N HIS A 447 29.20 -8.26 -13.93
CA HIS A 447 29.98 -7.60 -12.89
C HIS A 447 31.30 -8.38 -12.69
N PRO A 448 32.47 -7.71 -12.63
CA PRO A 448 33.71 -8.39 -12.30
C PRO A 448 33.62 -8.86 -10.84
N ALA A 449 33.95 -10.14 -10.63
CA ALA A 449 34.09 -10.74 -9.34
C ALA A 449 35.07 -9.93 -8.48
N LYS A 450 34.65 -9.45 -7.33
CA LYS A 450 35.54 -8.94 -6.30
C LYS A 450 36.26 -10.13 -5.70
N SER A 451 37.57 -10.26 -6.02
CA SER A 451 38.48 -11.14 -5.33
C SER A 451 38.84 -10.53 -3.98
N VAL A 452 38.73 -11.36 -2.94
CA VAL A 452 39.23 -11.30 -1.55
C VAL A 452 38.55 -10.29 -0.64
#